data_fa570d748d1c9044cf543827cdb27327
#
_entry.id   fa570d748d1c9044cf543827cdb27327
#
_cell.length_a   1.000
_cell.length_b   1.000
_cell.length_c   1.000
_cell.angle_alpha   90.00
_cell.angle_beta   90.00
_cell.angle_gamma   90.00
#
_symmetry.space_group_name_H-M   'P 1'
#
loop_
_entity.id
_entity.type
_entity.pdbx_description
1 polymer ?
#
loop_
_entity_poly.entity_id
_entity_poly.type
_entity_poly.pdbx_seq_one_letter_code
_entity_poly.pdbx_strand_id
1 'polypeptide(L)'
;MDTTELHKIASAETEKHILTLSKAIDKKLLPLETFLDFPRIRVDLRGQSAGQASVSKDVLDLHWDSYINFNPVLMRDNLDYFIAQTIPHEVSHFVQLTNQYVKESRFYKDRPHGKVWQKLMKILGAKPNVRHKLDVRKVVKNGTVYTCGCKEWVFTKVRHNKVMRGQARYRCPKCKEQILPALGEV
;
A
#
# COMPACT_ATOMS: atom_id res chain seq x y z
N MET A 1 18.41 -6.03 -9.80
CA MET A 1 17.08 -6.04 -10.46
C MET A 1 16.75 -4.64 -10.91
N ASP A 2 16.48 -4.44 -12.18
CA ASP A 2 16.07 -3.15 -12.72
C ASP A 2 14.55 -2.92 -12.62
N THR A 3 14.08 -1.72 -12.97
CA THR A 3 12.66 -1.37 -12.88
C THR A 3 11.80 -2.15 -13.88
N THR A 4 12.34 -2.53 -15.03
CA THR A 4 11.63 -3.30 -16.06
C THR A 4 11.36 -4.72 -15.56
N GLU A 5 12.33 -5.33 -14.91
CA GLU A 5 12.20 -6.66 -14.31
C GLU A 5 11.19 -6.65 -13.14
N LEU A 6 11.25 -5.63 -12.27
CA LEU A 6 10.26 -5.43 -11.21
C LEU A 6 8.85 -5.27 -11.77
N HIS A 7 8.69 -4.53 -12.86
CA HIS A 7 7.41 -4.33 -13.52
C HIS A 7 6.85 -5.66 -14.08
N LYS A 8 7.68 -6.49 -14.73
CA LYS A 8 7.26 -7.81 -15.22
C LYS A 8 6.76 -8.70 -14.10
N ILE A 9 7.51 -8.76 -12.98
CA ILE A 9 7.10 -9.54 -11.80
C ILE A 9 5.79 -9.02 -11.21
N ALA A 10 5.69 -7.71 -11.01
CA ALA A 10 4.47 -7.09 -10.48
C ALA A 10 3.25 -7.37 -11.35
N SER A 11 3.40 -7.28 -12.69
CA SER A 11 2.32 -7.56 -13.63
C SER A 11 1.87 -9.01 -13.58
N ALA A 12 2.80 -9.96 -13.65
CA ALA A 12 2.49 -11.39 -13.63
C ALA A 12 1.82 -11.82 -12.31
N GLU A 13 2.32 -11.38 -11.16
CA GLU A 13 1.73 -11.72 -9.86
C GLU A 13 0.38 -11.02 -9.66
N THR A 14 0.21 -9.78 -10.15
CA THR A 14 -1.08 -9.09 -10.11
C THR A 14 -2.12 -9.84 -10.94
N GLU A 15 -1.80 -10.23 -12.16
CA GLU A 15 -2.67 -10.99 -13.04
C GLU A 15 -3.11 -12.32 -12.40
N LYS A 16 -2.18 -13.09 -11.89
CA LYS A 16 -2.42 -14.33 -11.17
C LYS A 16 -3.41 -14.16 -9.99
N HIS A 17 -3.22 -13.12 -9.19
CA HIS A 17 -4.10 -12.83 -8.06
C HIS A 17 -5.50 -12.39 -8.51
N ILE A 18 -5.61 -11.55 -9.54
CA ILE A 18 -6.90 -11.14 -10.11
C ILE A 18 -7.65 -12.36 -10.65
N LEU A 19 -7.00 -13.24 -11.40
CA LEU A 19 -7.60 -14.47 -11.91
C LEU A 19 -8.07 -15.41 -10.77
N THR A 20 -7.32 -15.47 -9.68
CA THR A 20 -7.70 -16.23 -8.49
C THR A 20 -8.97 -15.67 -7.85
N LEU A 21 -9.07 -14.35 -7.71
CA LEU A 21 -10.26 -13.70 -7.16
C LEU A 21 -11.46 -13.78 -8.11
N SER A 22 -11.25 -13.68 -9.43
CA SER A 22 -12.32 -13.88 -10.43
C SER A 22 -12.98 -15.23 -10.26
N LYS A 23 -12.19 -16.31 -10.22
CA LYS A 23 -12.70 -17.66 -9.98
C LYS A 23 -13.45 -17.79 -8.66
N ALA A 24 -13.05 -17.08 -7.61
CA ALA A 24 -13.74 -17.09 -6.33
C ALA A 24 -15.07 -16.32 -6.37
N ILE A 25 -15.17 -15.26 -7.18
CA ILE A 25 -16.41 -14.52 -7.43
C ILE A 25 -17.39 -15.38 -8.24
N ASP A 26 -16.96 -15.97 -9.34
CA ASP A 26 -17.76 -16.86 -10.18
C ASP A 26 -18.36 -18.03 -9.37
N LYS A 27 -17.62 -18.53 -8.38
CA LYS A 27 -18.11 -19.53 -7.44
C LYS A 27 -19.01 -18.98 -6.32
N LYS A 28 -19.38 -17.69 -6.38
CA LYS A 28 -20.18 -17.02 -5.35
C LYS A 28 -19.57 -17.07 -3.93
N LEU A 29 -18.27 -17.25 -3.82
CA LEU A 29 -17.55 -17.24 -2.55
C LEU A 29 -17.39 -15.84 -1.96
N LEU A 30 -17.59 -14.81 -2.80
CA LEU A 30 -17.50 -13.39 -2.45
C LEU A 30 -18.83 -12.69 -2.80
N PRO A 31 -19.27 -11.72 -2.01
CA PRO A 31 -20.45 -10.91 -2.30
C PRO A 31 -20.11 -9.79 -3.32
N LEU A 32 -19.39 -10.15 -4.38
CA LEU A 32 -18.92 -9.26 -5.43
C LEU A 32 -19.56 -9.67 -6.75
N GLU A 33 -19.89 -8.72 -7.61
CA GLU A 33 -20.71 -9.00 -8.80
C GLU A 33 -19.94 -8.94 -10.11
N THR A 34 -18.84 -8.19 -10.17
CA THR A 34 -18.12 -7.99 -11.44
C THR A 34 -16.67 -7.55 -11.25
N PHE A 35 -15.85 -7.76 -12.28
CA PHE A 35 -14.52 -7.21 -12.46
C PHE A 35 -14.56 -6.13 -13.53
N LEU A 36 -13.76 -5.08 -13.28
CA LEU A 36 -13.30 -4.19 -14.33
C LEU A 36 -12.09 -4.82 -15.03
N ASP A 37 -11.69 -4.24 -16.16
CA ASP A 37 -10.48 -4.58 -16.87
C ASP A 37 -9.26 -4.61 -15.93
N PHE A 38 -8.22 -5.32 -16.35
CA PHE A 38 -6.97 -5.38 -15.59
C PHE A 38 -6.42 -3.96 -15.34
N PRO A 39 -5.99 -3.67 -14.11
CA PRO A 39 -5.42 -2.36 -13.80
C PRO A 39 -4.09 -2.16 -14.51
N ARG A 40 -3.77 -0.93 -14.87
CA ARG A 40 -2.42 -0.59 -15.31
C ARG A 40 -1.44 -0.80 -14.16
N ILE A 41 -0.36 -1.51 -14.40
CA ILE A 41 0.69 -1.71 -13.40
C ILE A 41 1.75 -0.62 -13.57
N ARG A 42 2.14 -0.01 -12.47
CA ARG A 42 3.20 1.00 -12.38
C ARG A 42 4.21 0.61 -11.32
N VAL A 43 5.46 0.99 -11.51
CA VAL A 43 6.55 0.75 -10.56
C VAL A 43 7.38 2.02 -10.44
N ASP A 44 6.71 3.10 -10.02
CA ASP A 44 7.30 4.43 -9.86
C ASP A 44 6.85 5.15 -8.59
N LEU A 45 6.16 4.43 -7.66
CA LEU A 45 5.68 5.00 -6.41
C LEU A 45 6.85 5.50 -5.56
N ARG A 46 6.65 6.67 -4.97
CA ARG A 46 7.66 7.33 -4.10
C ARG A 46 7.18 7.44 -2.67
N GLY A 47 8.13 7.64 -1.76
CA GLY A 47 7.85 7.81 -0.33
C GLY A 47 7.77 6.49 0.42
N GLN A 48 7.07 6.47 1.55
CA GLN A 48 7.07 5.35 2.50
C GLN A 48 6.05 4.25 2.18
N SER A 49 5.10 4.50 1.27
CA SER A 49 4.11 3.48 0.88
C SER A 49 4.75 2.42 0.01
N ALA A 50 4.46 1.15 0.27
CA ALA A 50 4.94 0.03 -0.51
C ALA A 50 4.15 -0.13 -1.81
N GLY A 51 2.82 0.08 -1.76
CA GLY A 51 1.91 0.02 -2.89
C GLY A 51 0.78 1.03 -2.76
N GLN A 52 0.02 1.17 -3.83
CA GLN A 52 -1.18 1.98 -3.93
C GLN A 52 -2.07 1.44 -5.05
N ALA A 53 -3.34 1.19 -4.75
CA ALA A 53 -4.37 0.92 -5.74
C ALA A 53 -5.26 2.13 -5.93
N SER A 54 -5.65 2.42 -7.16
CA SER A 54 -6.56 3.50 -7.51
C SER A 54 -7.55 3.05 -8.59
N VAL A 55 -8.79 3.44 -8.41
CA VAL A 55 -9.85 3.30 -9.41
C VAL A 55 -10.59 4.63 -9.44
N SER A 56 -10.72 5.23 -10.61
CA SER A 56 -11.47 6.46 -10.83
C SER A 56 -12.30 6.35 -12.09
N LYS A 57 -13.42 7.05 -12.13
CA LYS A 57 -14.28 7.17 -13.32
C LYS A 57 -14.13 8.58 -13.86
N ASP A 58 -13.79 8.70 -15.13
CA ASP A 58 -13.89 9.98 -15.78
C ASP A 58 -15.36 10.31 -16.01
N VAL A 59 -15.78 11.46 -15.52
CA VAL A 59 -17.20 11.89 -15.56
C VAL A 59 -17.60 12.26 -16.99
N LEU A 60 -16.65 12.64 -17.83
CA LEU A 60 -16.91 13.10 -19.19
C LEU A 60 -16.92 11.93 -20.19
N ASP A 61 -15.97 11.01 -20.07
CA ASP A 61 -15.77 9.93 -21.04
C ASP A 61 -16.38 8.59 -20.62
N LEU A 62 -16.99 8.51 -19.43
CA LEU A 62 -17.46 7.25 -18.84
C LEU A 62 -16.39 6.14 -18.77
N HIS A 63 -15.13 6.53 -18.96
CA HIS A 63 -13.99 5.61 -18.97
C HIS A 63 -13.48 5.37 -17.55
N TRP A 64 -13.10 4.13 -17.28
CA TRP A 64 -12.51 3.77 -16.01
C TRP A 64 -10.98 3.86 -16.11
N ASP A 65 -10.38 4.69 -15.26
CA ASP A 65 -8.93 4.69 -15.07
C ASP A 65 -8.60 3.93 -13.79
N SER A 66 -7.86 2.85 -13.94
CA SER A 66 -7.43 2.03 -12.81
C SER A 66 -5.96 1.67 -12.90
N TYR A 67 -5.28 1.76 -11.77
CA TYR A 67 -3.88 1.34 -11.67
C TYR A 67 -3.52 0.79 -10.31
N ILE A 68 -2.50 -0.06 -10.29
CA ILE A 68 -1.77 -0.44 -9.08
C ILE A 68 -0.33 0.01 -9.24
N ASN A 69 0.19 0.76 -8.28
CA ASN A 69 1.52 1.32 -8.32
C ASN A 69 2.36 0.81 -7.14
N PHE A 70 3.57 0.35 -7.42
CA PHE A 70 4.51 -0.19 -6.43
C PHE A 70 5.74 0.68 -6.28
N ASN A 71 6.32 0.67 -5.07
CA ASN A 71 7.56 1.39 -4.78
C ASN A 71 8.77 0.54 -5.23
N PRO A 72 9.54 0.98 -6.25
CA PRO A 72 10.61 0.17 -6.81
C PRO A 72 11.76 -0.09 -5.82
N VAL A 73 12.04 0.86 -4.92
CA VAL A 73 13.11 0.71 -3.93
C VAL A 73 12.74 -0.31 -2.88
N LEU A 74 11.54 -0.19 -2.31
CA LEU A 74 11.05 -1.14 -1.30
C LEU A 74 10.84 -2.53 -1.90
N MET A 75 10.35 -2.62 -3.16
CA MET A 75 10.13 -3.89 -3.85
C MET A 75 11.44 -4.62 -4.12
N ARG A 76 12.47 -3.91 -4.62
CA ARG A 76 13.79 -4.50 -4.90
C ARG A 76 14.43 -5.11 -3.65
N ASP A 77 14.33 -4.39 -2.53
CA ASP A 77 14.95 -4.82 -1.28
C ASP A 77 14.15 -5.91 -0.53
N ASN A 78 12.88 -6.15 -0.92
CA ASN A 78 11.97 -7.05 -0.19
C ASN A 78 11.04 -7.82 -1.14
N LEU A 79 11.57 -8.39 -2.21
CA LEU A 79 10.77 -8.98 -3.28
C LEU A 79 9.80 -10.06 -2.79
N ASP A 80 10.28 -11.01 -1.97
CA ASP A 80 9.45 -12.10 -1.44
C ASP A 80 8.28 -11.56 -0.61
N TYR A 81 8.52 -10.49 0.17
CA TYR A 81 7.45 -9.84 0.92
C TYR A 81 6.44 -9.15 -0.01
N PHE A 82 6.90 -8.55 -1.11
CA PHE A 82 6.01 -7.93 -2.09
C PHE A 82 5.11 -8.97 -2.74
N ILE A 83 5.67 -10.09 -3.19
CA ILE A 83 4.91 -11.19 -3.80
C ILE A 83 3.89 -11.76 -2.80
N ALA A 84 4.33 -12.05 -1.56
CA ALA A 84 3.50 -12.71 -0.57
C ALA A 84 2.49 -11.79 0.14
N GLN A 85 2.71 -10.48 0.20
CA GLN A 85 1.90 -9.58 1.02
C GLN A 85 1.48 -8.29 0.30
N THR A 86 2.43 -7.54 -0.32
CA THR A 86 2.12 -6.21 -0.86
C THR A 86 1.27 -6.29 -2.12
N ILE A 87 1.59 -7.17 -3.06
CA ILE A 87 0.80 -7.33 -4.29
C ILE A 87 -0.62 -7.83 -3.97
N PRO A 88 -0.83 -8.89 -3.16
CA PRO A 88 -2.17 -9.27 -2.72
C PRO A 88 -2.94 -8.16 -2.00
N HIS A 89 -2.26 -7.31 -1.22
CA HIS A 89 -2.84 -6.18 -0.51
C HIS A 89 -3.46 -5.17 -1.49
N GLU A 90 -2.69 -4.76 -2.49
CA GLU A 90 -3.16 -3.77 -3.48
C GLU A 90 -4.19 -4.35 -4.44
N VAL A 91 -4.05 -5.62 -4.84
CA VAL A 91 -5.07 -6.33 -5.63
C VAL A 91 -6.39 -6.40 -4.86
N SER A 92 -6.34 -6.67 -3.55
CA SER A 92 -7.54 -6.69 -2.71
C SER A 92 -8.21 -5.31 -2.63
N HIS A 93 -7.43 -4.22 -2.56
CA HIS A 93 -7.95 -2.86 -2.66
C HIS A 93 -8.54 -2.55 -4.03
N PHE A 94 -7.86 -2.92 -5.10
CA PHE A 94 -8.35 -2.73 -6.45
C PHE A 94 -9.72 -3.39 -6.65
N VAL A 95 -9.86 -4.67 -6.28
CA VAL A 95 -11.12 -5.41 -6.39
C VAL A 95 -12.22 -4.80 -5.52
N GLN A 96 -11.89 -4.38 -4.31
CA GLN A 96 -12.84 -3.69 -3.41
C GLN A 96 -13.32 -2.37 -4.01
N LEU A 97 -12.40 -1.52 -4.51
CA LEU A 97 -12.71 -0.24 -5.12
C LEU A 97 -13.56 -0.41 -6.38
N THR A 98 -13.19 -1.33 -7.26
CA THR A 98 -13.95 -1.68 -8.47
C THR A 98 -15.41 -2.00 -8.13
N ASN A 99 -15.65 -2.85 -7.14
CA ASN A 99 -16.99 -3.22 -6.73
C ASN A 99 -17.77 -2.07 -6.09
N GLN A 100 -17.12 -1.16 -5.37
CA GLN A 100 -17.76 0.04 -4.83
C GLN A 100 -18.29 0.95 -5.94
N TYR A 101 -17.53 1.09 -7.02
CA TYR A 101 -17.93 1.93 -8.17
C TYR A 101 -19.01 1.28 -9.01
N VAL A 102 -18.93 -0.02 -9.28
CA VAL A 102 -19.92 -0.74 -10.11
C VAL A 102 -21.29 -0.78 -9.44
N LYS A 103 -21.33 -0.94 -8.12
CA LYS A 103 -22.61 -0.99 -7.39
C LYS A 103 -23.33 0.34 -7.29
N GLU A 104 -22.70 1.47 -7.65
CA GLU A 104 -23.24 2.84 -7.50
C GLU A 104 -23.99 3.08 -6.17
N SER A 105 -23.87 2.15 -5.26
CA SER A 105 -24.62 2.09 -4.03
C SER A 105 -24.03 3.06 -3.01
N ARG A 106 -24.75 4.13 -2.73
CA ARG A 106 -24.48 5.03 -1.59
C ARG A 106 -24.40 4.26 -0.25
N PHE A 107 -24.87 3.03 -0.22
CA PHE A 107 -24.95 2.17 0.96
C PHE A 107 -23.80 1.16 1.08
N TYR A 108 -23.06 0.88 0.01
CA TYR A 108 -21.93 -0.05 0.05
C TYR A 108 -20.62 0.69 0.30
N LYS A 109 -20.48 1.26 1.50
CA LYS A 109 -19.22 1.81 1.98
C LYS A 109 -18.51 0.76 2.83
N ASP A 110 -17.89 -0.22 2.20
CA ASP A 110 -16.94 -1.04 2.94
C ASP A 110 -15.70 -0.21 3.28
N ARG A 111 -15.28 -0.28 4.52
CA ARG A 111 -14.11 0.49 4.97
C ARG A 111 -12.85 -0.06 4.31
N PRO A 112 -11.86 0.77 3.95
CA PRO A 112 -10.54 0.29 3.61
C PRO A 112 -10.06 -0.69 4.69
N HIS A 113 -9.56 -1.86 4.30
CA HIS A 113 -9.19 -2.96 5.20
C HIS A 113 -10.35 -3.57 6.02
N GLY A 114 -11.60 -3.36 5.59
CA GLY A 114 -12.80 -3.94 6.19
C GLY A 114 -12.92 -5.45 5.96
N LYS A 115 -14.09 -6.01 6.30
CA LYS A 115 -14.33 -7.47 6.23
C LYS A 115 -14.15 -8.04 4.81
N VAL A 116 -14.57 -7.31 3.79
CA VAL A 116 -14.42 -7.73 2.38
C VAL A 116 -12.95 -7.81 2.02
N TRP A 117 -12.18 -6.75 2.25
CA TRP A 117 -10.74 -6.73 1.99
C TRP A 117 -10.00 -7.86 2.73
N GLN A 118 -10.32 -8.08 4.01
CA GLN A 118 -9.72 -9.16 4.80
C GLN A 118 -10.04 -10.55 4.22
N LYS A 119 -11.25 -10.74 3.69
CA LYS A 119 -11.65 -12.00 3.03
C LYS A 119 -10.88 -12.19 1.72
N LEU A 120 -10.73 -11.13 0.92
CA LEU A 120 -9.92 -11.15 -0.31
C LEU A 120 -8.47 -11.54 -0.01
N MET A 121 -7.83 -10.89 0.97
CA MET A 121 -6.47 -11.22 1.40
C MET A 121 -6.32 -12.71 1.78
N LYS A 122 -7.26 -13.25 2.54
CA LYS A 122 -7.24 -14.67 2.95
C LYS A 122 -7.38 -15.60 1.75
N ILE A 123 -8.23 -15.29 0.77
CA ILE A 123 -8.38 -16.10 -0.46
C ILE A 123 -7.08 -16.11 -1.26
N LEU A 124 -6.34 -14.99 -1.26
CA LEU A 124 -5.03 -14.88 -1.89
C LEU A 124 -3.89 -15.52 -1.07
N GLY A 125 -4.18 -16.13 0.08
CA GLY A 125 -3.18 -16.74 0.96
C GLY A 125 -2.33 -15.74 1.73
N ALA A 126 -2.71 -14.45 1.74
CA ALA A 126 -1.97 -13.40 2.41
C ALA A 126 -2.56 -13.03 3.80
N LYS A 127 -1.70 -12.55 4.69
CA LYS A 127 -2.13 -12.08 6.01
C LYS A 127 -2.77 -10.69 5.89
N PRO A 128 -3.94 -10.42 6.49
CA PRO A 128 -4.64 -9.14 6.38
C PRO A 128 -4.00 -8.06 7.26
N ASN A 129 -2.72 -7.80 7.07
CA ASN A 129 -1.97 -6.77 7.77
C ASN A 129 -2.20 -5.41 7.08
N VAL A 130 -2.70 -4.43 7.84
CA VAL A 130 -3.01 -3.08 7.34
C VAL A 130 -1.75 -2.27 6.98
N ARG A 131 -0.63 -2.54 7.65
CA ARG A 131 0.62 -1.81 7.45
C ARG A 131 1.79 -2.76 7.28
N HIS A 132 2.67 -2.43 6.35
CA HIS A 132 3.95 -3.14 6.24
C HIS A 132 4.94 -2.71 7.35
N LYS A 133 5.93 -3.57 7.59
CA LYS A 133 7.03 -3.31 8.53
C LYS A 133 8.39 -3.17 7.81
N LEU A 134 8.35 -2.83 6.53
CA LEU A 134 9.56 -2.69 5.71
C LEU A 134 10.43 -1.52 6.19
N ASP A 135 11.72 -1.63 5.99
CA ASP A 135 12.65 -0.53 6.25
C ASP A 135 12.47 0.56 5.18
N VAL A 136 12.01 1.72 5.61
CA VAL A 136 11.71 2.86 4.73
C VAL A 136 12.84 3.90 4.69
N ARG A 137 13.98 3.67 5.36
CA ARG A 137 15.07 4.65 5.44
C ARG A 137 15.58 5.08 4.07
N LYS A 138 15.71 4.16 3.13
CA LYS A 138 16.18 4.44 1.76
C LYS A 138 15.20 5.29 0.93
N VAL A 139 13.91 5.30 1.27
CA VAL A 139 12.87 6.03 0.52
C VAL A 139 12.44 7.33 1.17
N VAL A 140 12.90 7.60 2.37
CA VAL A 140 12.72 8.89 3.04
C VAL A 140 13.84 9.83 2.58
N LYS A 141 13.61 10.53 1.45
CA LYS A 141 14.52 11.57 1.00
C LYS A 141 14.55 12.71 2.02
N ASN A 142 15.77 13.17 2.40
CA ASN A 142 15.99 14.27 3.35
C ASN A 142 15.29 14.04 4.71
N GLY A 143 15.28 12.79 5.18
CA GLY A 143 14.83 12.50 6.53
C GLY A 143 15.89 12.88 7.56
N THR A 144 15.48 13.52 8.65
CA THR A 144 16.36 13.82 9.79
C THR A 144 16.35 12.63 10.75
N VAL A 145 17.54 12.22 11.20
CA VAL A 145 17.68 11.11 12.16
C VAL A 145 17.30 11.60 13.57
N TYR A 146 16.48 10.82 14.22
CA TYR A 146 16.04 11.00 15.60
C TYR A 146 16.31 9.73 16.39
N THR A 147 16.48 9.85 17.69
CA THR A 147 16.73 8.71 18.58
C THR A 147 15.87 8.75 19.83
N CYS A 148 15.60 7.60 20.41
CA CYS A 148 14.94 7.43 21.71
C CYS A 148 15.77 6.54 22.66
N GLY A 149 17.06 6.39 22.42
CA GLY A 149 17.92 5.49 23.18
C GLY A 149 17.78 4.00 22.84
N CYS A 150 16.62 3.52 22.41
CA CYS A 150 16.43 2.10 22.06
C CYS A 150 16.51 1.82 20.54
N LYS A 151 16.36 2.84 19.70
CA LYS A 151 16.53 2.75 18.23
C LYS A 151 16.54 4.13 17.57
N GLU A 152 17.02 4.15 16.34
CA GLU A 152 16.94 5.31 15.47
C GLU A 152 15.60 5.37 14.72
N TRP A 153 15.19 6.59 14.41
CA TRP A 153 13.99 6.93 13.65
C TRP A 153 14.36 7.91 12.55
N VAL A 154 13.82 7.72 11.36
CA VAL A 154 13.97 8.72 10.30
C VAL A 154 12.65 9.49 10.17
N PHE A 155 12.67 10.76 10.53
CA PHE A 155 11.52 11.64 10.39
C PHE A 155 11.52 12.30 9.03
N THR A 156 10.35 12.30 8.38
CA THR A 156 10.13 13.08 7.17
C THR A 156 10.28 14.58 7.48
N LYS A 157 10.60 15.39 6.47
CA LYS A 157 10.70 16.85 6.61
C LYS A 157 9.47 17.48 7.29
N VAL A 158 8.28 16.95 7.00
CA VAL A 158 7.02 17.41 7.65
C VAL A 158 7.04 17.15 9.16
N ARG A 159 7.43 15.95 9.59
CA ARG A 159 7.51 15.60 11.01
C ARG A 159 8.61 16.39 11.71
N HIS A 160 9.79 16.49 11.08
CA HIS A 160 10.90 17.31 11.57
C HIS A 160 10.46 18.75 11.81
N ASN A 161 9.86 19.40 10.80
CA ASN A 161 9.41 20.78 10.92
C ASN A 161 8.35 20.98 12.03
N LYS A 162 7.44 20.01 12.26
CA LYS A 162 6.48 20.06 13.37
C LYS A 162 7.18 20.02 14.73
N VAL A 163 8.21 19.18 14.88
CA VAL A 163 9.02 19.11 16.11
C VAL A 163 9.77 20.43 16.34
N MET A 164 10.45 20.93 15.31
CA MET A 164 11.23 22.18 15.38
C MET A 164 10.38 23.41 15.71
N ARG A 165 9.12 23.42 15.27
CA ARG A 165 8.15 24.48 15.60
C ARG A 165 7.43 24.26 16.94
N GLY A 166 7.76 23.22 17.71
CA GLY A 166 7.08 22.88 18.95
C GLY A 166 5.64 22.38 18.79
N GLN A 167 5.20 22.11 17.55
CA GLN A 167 3.83 21.68 17.22
C GLN A 167 3.56 20.20 17.47
N ALA A 168 4.60 19.38 17.65
CA ALA A 168 4.46 17.95 17.91
C ALA A 168 5.62 17.42 18.75
N ARG A 169 5.28 16.50 19.66
CA ARG A 169 6.23 15.68 20.41
C ARG A 169 5.93 14.20 20.15
N TYR A 170 6.93 13.42 19.80
CA TYR A 170 6.77 12.00 19.48
C TYR A 170 7.40 11.14 20.58
N ARG A 171 6.74 10.05 20.95
CA ARG A 171 7.25 9.08 21.92
C ARG A 171 7.44 7.71 21.25
N CYS A 172 8.46 7.01 21.68
CA CYS A 172 8.71 5.65 21.21
C CYS A 172 7.62 4.69 21.73
N PRO A 173 6.98 3.90 20.86
CA PRO A 173 5.97 2.95 21.31
C PRO A 173 6.57 1.81 22.18
N LYS A 174 7.89 1.55 22.05
CA LYS A 174 8.60 0.50 22.79
C LYS A 174 9.05 0.98 24.17
N CYS A 175 9.93 1.99 24.22
CA CYS A 175 10.52 2.47 25.49
C CYS A 175 9.75 3.63 26.13
N LYS A 176 8.74 4.18 25.46
CA LYS A 176 7.93 5.34 25.89
C LYS A 176 8.72 6.65 26.02
N GLU A 177 10.00 6.65 25.85
CA GLU A 177 10.83 7.86 25.84
C GLU A 177 10.50 8.80 24.69
N GLN A 178 10.79 10.07 24.88
CA GLN A 178 10.65 11.07 23.82
C GLN A 178 11.69 10.80 22.72
N ILE A 179 11.25 10.90 21.49
CA ILE A 179 12.11 10.78 20.31
C ILE A 179 12.69 12.16 20.03
N LEU A 180 14.00 12.32 20.14
CA LEU A 180 14.75 13.56 19.99
C LEU A 180 15.65 13.53 18.75
N PRO A 181 16.00 14.70 18.14
CA PRO A 181 17.00 14.75 17.08
C PRO A 181 18.30 14.08 17.53
N ALA A 182 18.93 13.28 16.67
CA ALA A 182 20.26 12.75 16.95
C ALA A 182 21.27 13.91 17.01
N LEU A 183 22.17 13.84 18.01
CA LEU A 183 23.20 14.87 18.19
C LEU A 183 24.11 14.90 16.95
N GLY A 184 24.13 16.04 16.24
CA GLY A 184 24.95 16.25 15.05
C GLY A 184 24.23 16.79 13.82
N GLU A 185 22.91 16.91 13.83
CA GLU A 185 22.10 17.44 12.72
C GLU A 185 21.24 18.63 13.19
N VAL A 186 21.87 19.74 13.52
CA VAL A 186 21.21 21.03 13.74
C VAL A 186 21.73 22.02 12.71
#